data_51907235b6c2a06856c4c5fe2a001244
#
_entry.id   51907235b6c2a06856c4c5fe2a001244
#
_cell.length_a   1.000
_cell.length_b   1.000
_cell.length_c   1.000
_cell.angle_alpha   90.00
_cell.angle_beta   90.00
_cell.angle_gamma   90.00
#
_symmetry.space_group_name_H-M   'P 1'
#
loop_
_entity.id
_entity.type
_entity.pdbx_description
1 polymer ?
#
loop_
_entity_poly.entity_id
_entity_poly.type
_entity_poly.pdbx_seq_one_letter_code
_entity_poly.pdbx_strand_id
1 'polypeptide(L)'
;MKRSLLTLMLWAWSLCAAADSTLRVENAWVREAPPKAHMMAAYMTLKNTGSGDAVLTQVESPAFGHVMLHKSQVVDGVARMIHQDEIVIPAQGAVELKPGSFHLMMPAPEKRLVEGDRVDFILTFSDGATTRVQADVRKKP
;
A
#
# COMPACT_ATOMS: atom_id res chain seq x y z
N MET A 1 -41.31 55.71 -11.26
CA MET A 1 -41.39 54.40 -10.58
C MET A 1 -40.30 53.48 -11.14
N LYS A 2 -39.16 53.40 -10.46
CA LYS A 2 -38.04 52.56 -10.89
C LYS A 2 -38.02 51.33 -9.97
N ARG A 3 -38.32 50.15 -10.49
CA ARG A 3 -38.24 48.88 -9.77
C ARG A 3 -36.84 48.29 -9.94
N SER A 4 -36.05 48.35 -8.90
CA SER A 4 -34.75 47.70 -8.81
C SER A 4 -34.94 46.23 -8.49
N LEU A 5 -34.61 45.34 -9.41
CA LEU A 5 -34.49 43.89 -9.19
C LEU A 5 -33.12 43.59 -8.59
N LEU A 6 -33.13 43.25 -7.31
CA LEU A 6 -31.94 42.74 -6.60
C LEU A 6 -31.80 41.25 -6.92
N THR A 7 -30.83 40.90 -7.75
CA THR A 7 -30.51 39.49 -8.07
C THR A 7 -29.58 38.97 -6.96
N LEU A 8 -30.12 38.12 -6.07
CA LEU A 8 -29.33 37.38 -5.09
C LEU A 8 -28.59 36.25 -5.82
N MET A 9 -27.30 36.36 -6.00
CA MET A 9 -26.42 35.27 -6.43
C MET A 9 -26.11 34.40 -5.21
N LEU A 10 -26.76 33.24 -5.09
CA LEU A 10 -26.37 32.17 -4.16
C LEU A 10 -25.11 31.50 -4.71
N TRP A 11 -23.99 31.75 -4.08
CA TRP A 11 -22.80 30.93 -4.26
C TRP A 11 -22.96 29.64 -3.46
N ALA A 12 -23.28 28.56 -4.15
CA ALA A 12 -23.22 27.22 -3.60
C ALA A 12 -21.74 26.83 -3.43
N TRP A 13 -21.24 26.90 -2.19
CA TRP A 13 -19.99 26.26 -1.84
C TRP A 13 -20.22 24.74 -1.84
N SER A 14 -19.77 24.08 -2.91
CA SER A 14 -19.62 22.63 -2.90
C SER A 14 -18.55 22.27 -1.86
N LEU A 15 -18.99 21.82 -0.68
CA LEU A 15 -18.12 21.08 0.23
C LEU A 15 -17.71 19.80 -0.49
N CYS A 16 -16.49 19.79 -1.02
CA CYS A 16 -15.83 18.55 -1.40
C CYS A 16 -15.55 17.80 -0.10
N ALA A 17 -16.45 16.88 0.29
CA ALA A 17 -16.20 15.95 1.37
C ALA A 17 -15.01 15.09 0.95
N ALA A 18 -13.83 15.33 1.51
CA ALA A 18 -12.72 14.40 1.42
C ALA A 18 -13.22 13.09 2.04
N ALA A 19 -13.41 12.06 1.23
CA ALA A 19 -13.73 10.72 1.72
C ALA A 19 -12.57 10.31 2.64
N ASP A 20 -12.85 10.21 3.93
CA ASP A 20 -11.88 9.75 4.93
C ASP A 20 -11.52 8.31 4.53
N SER A 21 -10.29 8.11 4.07
CA SER A 21 -9.82 6.80 3.66
C SER A 21 -9.89 5.85 4.87
N THR A 22 -10.73 4.83 4.77
CA THR A 22 -10.87 3.81 5.82
C THR A 22 -9.66 2.86 5.88
N LEU A 23 -8.79 2.96 4.87
CA LEU A 23 -7.58 2.17 4.77
C LEU A 23 -6.36 3.00 5.17
N ARG A 24 -5.57 2.48 6.09
CA ARG A 24 -4.32 3.08 6.58
C ARG A 24 -3.18 2.10 6.42
N VAL A 25 -2.02 2.62 6.04
CA VAL A 25 -0.78 1.86 5.96
C VAL A 25 0.18 2.40 7.01
N GLU A 26 0.70 1.51 7.84
CA GLU A 26 1.62 1.85 8.92
C GLU A 26 2.91 1.02 8.82
N ASN A 27 4.00 1.55 9.37
CA ASN A 27 5.28 0.85 9.49
C ASN A 27 5.80 0.26 8.17
N ALA A 28 5.63 1.00 7.06
CA ALA A 28 6.12 0.54 5.77
C ALA A 28 7.66 0.63 5.70
N TRP A 29 8.28 -0.47 5.33
CA TRP A 29 9.73 -0.54 5.15
C TRP A 29 10.13 -1.57 4.10
N VAL A 30 11.26 -1.33 3.47
CA VAL A 30 11.90 -2.22 2.49
C VAL A 30 13.16 -2.77 3.12
N ARG A 31 13.36 -4.08 3.03
CA ARG A 31 14.58 -4.71 3.52
C ARG A 31 15.73 -4.42 2.57
N GLU A 32 16.82 -3.82 3.07
CA GLU A 32 18.05 -3.65 2.29
C GLU A 32 18.53 -5.03 1.82
N ALA A 33 18.73 -5.15 0.52
CA ALA A 33 19.22 -6.39 -0.06
C ALA A 33 20.74 -6.54 0.12
N PRO A 34 21.23 -7.73 0.44
CA PRO A 34 22.66 -8.01 0.39
C PRO A 34 23.25 -7.70 -1.00
N PRO A 35 24.54 -7.40 -1.08
CA PRO A 35 25.21 -7.27 -2.37
C PRO A 35 24.93 -8.49 -3.27
N LYS A 36 24.62 -8.24 -4.55
CA LYS A 36 24.27 -9.27 -5.56
C LYS A 36 22.91 -9.98 -5.34
N ALA A 37 22.09 -9.55 -4.40
CA ALA A 37 20.72 -10.06 -4.32
C ALA A 37 19.91 -9.56 -5.52
N HIS A 38 19.12 -10.46 -6.10
CA HIS A 38 18.28 -10.17 -7.26
C HIS A 38 16.84 -9.81 -6.88
N MET A 39 16.47 -10.03 -5.62
CA MET A 39 15.12 -9.78 -5.10
C MET A 39 15.19 -8.99 -3.80
N MET A 40 14.18 -8.14 -3.62
CA MET A 40 13.94 -7.39 -2.40
C MET A 40 12.56 -7.68 -1.84
N ALA A 41 12.37 -7.41 -0.56
CA ALA A 41 11.08 -7.57 0.11
C ALA A 41 10.68 -6.28 0.83
N ALA A 42 9.38 -6.00 0.83
CA ALA A 42 8.81 -4.91 1.60
C ALA A 42 7.70 -5.41 2.52
N TYR A 43 7.54 -4.71 3.62
CA TYR A 43 6.65 -5.05 4.72
C TYR A 43 5.89 -3.81 5.18
N MET A 44 4.69 -4.01 5.68
CA MET A 44 3.83 -2.93 6.20
C MET A 44 2.64 -3.51 6.94
N THR A 45 1.97 -2.69 7.72
CA THR A 45 0.70 -3.04 8.34
C THR A 45 -0.43 -2.34 7.57
N LEU A 46 -1.39 -3.12 7.10
CA LEU A 46 -2.60 -2.63 6.44
C LEU A 46 -3.74 -2.65 7.45
N LYS A 47 -4.31 -1.49 7.77
CA LYS A 47 -5.45 -1.36 8.68
C LYS A 47 -6.70 -0.94 7.92
N ASN A 48 -7.79 -1.60 8.21
CA ASN A 48 -9.11 -1.28 7.68
C ASN A 48 -10.04 -0.87 8.82
N THR A 49 -10.42 0.40 8.86
CA THR A 49 -11.39 0.95 9.82
C THR A 49 -12.80 1.02 9.26
N GLY A 50 -12.99 0.51 8.04
CA GLY A 50 -14.30 0.45 7.38
C GLY A 50 -15.18 -0.69 7.89
N SER A 51 -16.43 -0.68 7.52
CA SER A 51 -17.45 -1.68 7.90
C SER A 51 -17.46 -2.91 6.98
N GLY A 52 -16.76 -2.87 5.85
CA GLY A 52 -16.61 -3.98 4.91
C GLY A 52 -15.14 -4.38 4.75
N ASP A 53 -14.92 -5.61 4.28
CA ASP A 53 -13.58 -6.09 3.95
C ASP A 53 -12.99 -5.25 2.81
N ALA A 54 -11.69 -4.97 2.89
CA ALA A 54 -10.93 -4.36 1.80
C ALA A 54 -10.05 -5.43 1.15
N VAL A 55 -9.90 -5.39 -0.16
CA VAL A 55 -9.11 -6.36 -0.90
C VAL A 55 -8.00 -5.64 -1.67
N LEU A 56 -6.76 -5.86 -1.26
CA LEU A 56 -5.58 -5.37 -1.98
C LEU A 56 -5.33 -6.27 -3.19
N THR A 57 -5.39 -5.71 -4.39
CA THR A 57 -5.26 -6.46 -5.65
C THR A 57 -3.97 -6.17 -6.40
N GLN A 58 -3.37 -4.99 -6.18
CA GLN A 58 -2.18 -4.59 -6.91
C GLN A 58 -1.32 -3.65 -6.06
N VAL A 59 -0.01 -3.76 -6.23
CA VAL A 59 0.97 -2.81 -5.71
C VAL A 59 1.94 -2.43 -6.80
N GLU A 60 2.20 -1.16 -6.94
CA GLU A 60 3.15 -0.60 -7.89
C GLU A 60 4.16 0.30 -7.17
N SER A 61 5.32 0.47 -7.77
CA SER A 61 6.34 1.40 -7.29
C SER A 61 7.18 1.94 -8.45
N PRO A 62 7.42 3.24 -8.51
CA PRO A 62 8.33 3.82 -9.52
C PRO A 62 9.77 3.31 -9.41
N ALA A 63 10.17 2.82 -8.23
CA ALA A 63 11.51 2.30 -7.97
C ALA A 63 11.72 0.87 -8.50
N PHE A 64 10.64 0.13 -8.76
CA PHE A 64 10.68 -1.27 -9.17
C PHE A 64 9.85 -1.48 -10.44
N GLY A 65 10.34 -2.29 -11.36
CA GLY A 65 9.60 -2.62 -12.57
C GLY A 65 8.39 -3.50 -12.32
N HIS A 66 8.36 -4.21 -11.20
CA HIS A 66 7.29 -5.14 -10.86
C HIS A 66 7.25 -5.38 -9.35
N VAL A 67 6.05 -5.46 -8.77
CA VAL A 67 5.81 -5.79 -7.36
C VAL A 67 4.81 -6.92 -7.27
N MET A 68 5.15 -7.97 -6.54
CA MET A 68 4.33 -9.17 -6.38
C MET A 68 3.86 -9.31 -4.93
N LEU A 69 2.64 -9.82 -4.75
CA LEU A 69 2.11 -10.21 -3.45
C LEU A 69 2.48 -11.67 -3.20
N HIS A 70 3.16 -11.95 -2.10
CA HIS A 70 3.57 -13.31 -1.73
C HIS A 70 3.21 -13.63 -0.28
N LYS A 71 3.12 -14.92 0.02
CA LYS A 71 2.97 -15.45 1.37
C LYS A 71 3.99 -16.56 1.59
N SER A 72 4.78 -16.42 2.65
CA SER A 72 5.62 -17.52 3.13
C SER A 72 4.78 -18.46 3.98
N GLN A 73 4.95 -19.76 3.76
CA GLN A 73 4.35 -20.80 4.59
C GLN A 73 5.21 -22.06 4.59
N VAL A 74 5.07 -22.85 5.63
CA VAL A 74 5.72 -24.15 5.74
C VAL A 74 4.72 -25.22 5.29
N VAL A 75 5.06 -25.99 4.25
CA VAL A 75 4.27 -27.11 3.74
C VAL A 75 5.14 -28.35 3.82
N ASP A 76 4.70 -29.37 4.56
CA ASP A 76 5.45 -30.61 4.77
C ASP A 76 6.90 -30.40 5.25
N GLY A 77 7.10 -29.45 6.17
CA GLY A 77 8.41 -29.10 6.73
C GLY A 77 9.29 -28.23 5.81
N VAL A 78 8.81 -27.87 4.62
CA VAL A 78 9.54 -27.07 3.64
C VAL A 78 8.97 -25.66 3.59
N ALA A 79 9.83 -24.65 3.75
CA ALA A 79 9.44 -23.25 3.56
C ALA A 79 9.20 -22.97 2.07
N ARG A 80 8.04 -22.43 1.75
CA ARG A 80 7.63 -22.06 0.40
C ARG A 80 7.11 -20.63 0.37
N MET A 81 7.37 -19.93 -0.73
CA MET A 81 6.75 -18.64 -1.06
C MET A 81 5.69 -18.87 -2.13
N ILE A 82 4.47 -18.48 -1.83
CA ILE A 82 3.30 -18.69 -2.70
C ILE A 82 2.81 -17.34 -3.16
N HIS A 83 2.67 -17.18 -4.47
CA HIS A 83 2.06 -15.99 -5.07
C HIS A 83 0.62 -15.84 -4.59
N GLN A 84 0.22 -14.62 -4.32
CA GLN A 84 -1.14 -14.23 -3.95
C GLN A 84 -1.69 -13.30 -5.01
N ASP A 85 -2.87 -13.58 -5.52
CA ASP A 85 -3.57 -12.67 -6.43
C ASP A 85 -4.12 -11.46 -5.67
N GLU A 86 -4.45 -11.65 -4.40
CA GLU A 86 -5.03 -10.63 -3.54
C GLU A 86 -4.72 -10.87 -2.06
N ILE A 87 -4.87 -9.81 -1.25
CA ILE A 87 -4.83 -9.90 0.21
C ILE A 87 -6.09 -9.24 0.76
N VAL A 88 -6.89 -10.01 1.51
CA VAL A 88 -8.11 -9.52 2.18
C VAL A 88 -7.74 -8.90 3.52
N ILE A 89 -8.15 -7.66 3.75
CA ILE A 89 -8.01 -6.95 5.02
C ILE A 89 -9.42 -6.89 5.64
N PRO A 90 -9.69 -7.64 6.72
CA PRO A 90 -11.02 -7.72 7.31
C PRO A 90 -11.53 -6.35 7.76
N ALA A 91 -12.86 -6.17 7.72
CA ALA A 91 -13.51 -5.01 8.31
C ALA A 91 -13.12 -4.84 9.77
N GLN A 92 -12.83 -3.60 10.20
CA GLN A 92 -12.38 -3.27 11.56
C GLN A 92 -11.15 -4.07 12.01
N GLY A 93 -10.31 -4.51 11.05
CA GLY A 93 -9.17 -5.36 11.28
C GLY A 93 -7.88 -4.86 10.63
N ALA A 94 -6.86 -5.71 10.70
CA ALA A 94 -5.57 -5.43 10.11
C ALA A 94 -4.92 -6.70 9.56
N VAL A 95 -4.07 -6.52 8.56
CA VAL A 95 -3.15 -7.56 8.06
C VAL A 95 -1.73 -7.01 8.13
N GLU A 96 -0.85 -7.77 8.75
CA GLU A 96 0.56 -7.43 8.87
C GLU A 96 1.36 -8.20 7.81
N LEU A 97 1.97 -7.46 6.89
CA LEU A 97 2.98 -7.99 5.99
C LEU A 97 4.31 -7.96 6.73
N LYS A 98 4.88 -9.14 7.01
CA LYS A 98 6.09 -9.32 7.82
C LYS A 98 6.91 -10.51 7.34
N PRO A 99 8.20 -10.61 7.72
CA PRO A 99 9.01 -11.78 7.45
C PRO A 99 8.32 -13.07 7.93
N GLY A 100 8.29 -14.09 7.06
CA GLY A 100 7.63 -15.37 7.35
C GLY A 100 6.11 -15.40 7.14
N SER A 101 5.50 -14.32 6.68
CA SER A 101 4.08 -14.19 6.41
C SER A 101 3.85 -13.56 5.02
N PHE A 102 2.77 -12.78 4.87
CA PHE A 102 2.58 -11.97 3.68
C PHE A 102 3.72 -10.96 3.52
N HIS A 103 4.12 -10.69 2.30
CA HIS A 103 5.13 -9.69 1.95
C HIS A 103 4.99 -9.25 0.49
N LEU A 104 5.54 -8.09 0.19
CA LEU A 104 5.77 -7.65 -1.18
C LEU A 104 7.13 -8.15 -1.61
N MET A 105 7.21 -8.71 -2.82
CA MET A 105 8.46 -9.15 -3.43
C MET A 105 8.66 -8.43 -4.76
N MET A 106 9.86 -7.92 -5.00
CA MET A 106 10.21 -7.18 -6.20
C MET A 106 11.63 -7.47 -6.64
N PRO A 107 11.90 -7.49 -7.97
CA PRO A 107 13.27 -7.53 -8.47
C PRO A 107 14.06 -6.33 -7.94
N ALA A 108 15.33 -6.57 -7.58
CA ALA A 108 16.20 -5.48 -7.14
C ALA A 108 16.38 -4.46 -8.27
N PRO A 109 16.28 -3.15 -7.98
CA PRO A 109 16.45 -2.13 -8.99
C PRO A 109 17.92 -2.03 -9.43
N GLU A 110 18.17 -1.48 -10.63
CA GLU A 110 19.53 -1.24 -11.14
C GLU A 110 20.35 -0.38 -10.17
N LYS A 111 19.73 0.68 -9.64
CA LYS A 111 20.33 1.50 -8.58
C LYS A 111 20.11 0.81 -7.23
N ARG A 112 21.20 0.39 -6.60
CA ARG A 112 21.15 -0.20 -5.27
C ARG A 112 20.50 0.73 -4.26
N LEU A 113 19.52 0.23 -3.53
CA LEU A 113 18.89 0.88 -2.40
C LEU A 113 19.62 0.48 -1.11
N VAL A 114 19.90 1.47 -0.28
CA VAL A 114 20.62 1.30 1.00
C VAL A 114 19.81 1.89 2.15
N GLU A 115 20.15 1.51 3.37
CA GLU A 115 19.52 2.04 4.59
C GLU A 115 19.48 3.58 4.58
N GLY A 116 18.30 4.13 4.84
CA GLY A 116 18.01 5.56 4.80
C GLY A 116 17.37 6.04 3.49
N ASP A 117 17.43 5.25 2.43
CA ASP A 117 16.66 5.56 1.21
C ASP A 117 15.15 5.40 1.47
N ARG A 118 14.35 6.02 0.61
CA ARG A 118 12.88 5.93 0.64
C ARG A 118 12.34 5.45 -0.69
N VAL A 119 11.27 4.67 -0.60
CA VAL A 119 10.58 4.07 -1.74
C VAL A 119 9.10 4.37 -1.64
N ASP A 120 8.51 4.86 -2.73
CA ASP A 120 7.07 5.05 -2.81
C ASP A 120 6.39 3.80 -3.38
N PHE A 121 5.28 3.42 -2.76
CA PHE A 121 4.37 2.39 -3.24
C PHE A 121 2.97 2.98 -3.47
N ILE A 122 2.28 2.44 -4.46
CA ILE A 122 0.88 2.73 -4.75
C ILE A 122 0.12 1.42 -4.59
N LEU A 123 -0.75 1.36 -3.60
CA LEU A 123 -1.61 0.21 -3.34
C LEU A 123 -2.95 0.45 -4.01
N THR A 124 -3.43 -0.53 -4.78
CA THR A 124 -4.74 -0.48 -5.44
C THR A 124 -5.63 -1.58 -4.87
N PHE A 125 -6.85 -1.20 -4.52
CA PHE A 125 -7.85 -2.10 -3.94
C PHE A 125 -8.94 -2.44 -4.95
N SER A 126 -9.68 -3.52 -4.69
CA SER A 126 -10.70 -4.06 -5.60
C SER A 126 -11.85 -3.09 -5.93
N ASP A 127 -12.11 -2.11 -5.06
CA ASP A 127 -13.10 -1.04 -5.28
C ASP A 127 -12.55 0.12 -6.15
N GLY A 128 -11.30 0.04 -6.60
CA GLY A 128 -10.61 1.07 -7.35
C GLY A 128 -9.95 2.16 -6.50
N ALA A 129 -10.10 2.13 -5.17
CA ALA A 129 -9.39 3.04 -4.27
C ALA A 129 -7.88 2.80 -4.34
N THR A 130 -7.10 3.87 -4.19
CA THR A 130 -5.64 3.82 -4.17
C THR A 130 -5.11 4.51 -2.92
N THR A 131 -4.00 4.00 -2.40
CA THR A 131 -3.28 4.60 -1.26
C THR A 131 -1.81 4.67 -1.59
N ARG A 132 -1.22 5.86 -1.45
CA ARG A 132 0.24 6.03 -1.51
C ARG A 132 0.85 5.84 -0.14
N VAL A 133 1.98 5.15 -0.12
CA VAL A 133 2.79 4.98 1.08
C VAL A 133 4.26 5.12 0.75
N GLN A 134 5.00 5.80 1.63
CA GLN A 134 6.45 5.88 1.56
C GLN A 134 7.05 4.92 2.58
N ALA A 135 7.93 4.05 2.11
CA ALA A 135 8.62 3.05 2.91
C ALA A 135 10.10 3.41 3.08
N ASP A 136 10.62 3.29 4.29
CA ASP A 136 12.06 3.48 4.54
C ASP A 136 12.83 2.19 4.23
N VAL A 137 13.99 2.32 3.63
CA VAL A 137 14.91 1.19 3.44
C VAL A 137 15.65 0.94 4.75
N ARG A 138 15.61 -0.30 5.27
CA ARG A 138 16.23 -0.71 6.56
C ARG A 138 16.94 -2.05 6.42
N LYS A 139 17.98 -2.26 7.21
CA LYS A 139 18.68 -3.57 7.32
C LYS A 139 17.89 -4.57 8.15
N LYS A 140 17.14 -4.08 9.13
CA LYS A 140 16.32 -4.89 10.07
C LYS A 140 15.00 -4.18 10.33
N PRO A 141 13.98 -4.91 10.80
CA PRO A 141 12.72 -4.34 11.25
C PRO A 141 12.88 -3.26 12.29
#